data_05f0286474ed65c9bbc7da974073545b
#
_entry.id   05f0286474ed65c9bbc7da974073545b
#
_cell.length_a   1.000
_cell.length_b   1.000
_cell.length_c   1.000
_cell.angle_alpha   90.00
_cell.angle_beta   90.00
_cell.angle_gamma   90.00
#
_symmetry.space_group_name_H-M   'P 1'
#
loop_
_entity.id
_entity.type
_entity.pdbx_description
1 polymer ?
#
loop_
_entity_poly.entity_id
_entity_poly.type
_entity_poly.pdbx_seq_one_letter_code
_entity_poly.pdbx_strand_id
1 'polypeptide(L)'
;LNAWWMALLNQKLEKGFFEFNADPYSGYSITALLTFHTFCHAAQVKAKCTVVLDEVMLKYAYGSLELKRYPPFRRRYERVKRRTFTSDPISDIVKMLLSKEMQVDASVQPTRHHYHHCLIALLSDYRIPEATAHLMLHKKENYMVQYGHGKRAPGEAYSGGEKFLIG
;
A
#
# COMPACT_ATOMS: atom_id res chain seq x y z
N LEU A 1 -23.56 -5.53 -11.74
CA LEU A 1 -22.36 -4.69 -11.48
C LEU A 1 -21.69 -5.09 -10.16
N ASN A 2 -22.45 -5.15 -9.02
CA ASN A 2 -21.87 -5.51 -7.70
C ASN A 2 -21.22 -6.91 -7.69
N ALA A 3 -21.82 -7.91 -8.33
CA ALA A 3 -21.24 -9.26 -8.42
C ALA A 3 -19.88 -9.24 -9.13
N TRP A 4 -19.73 -8.43 -10.18
CA TRP A 4 -18.45 -8.27 -10.88
C TRP A 4 -17.38 -7.63 -9.97
N TRP A 5 -17.76 -6.57 -9.23
CA TRP A 5 -16.85 -5.95 -8.27
C TRP A 5 -16.43 -6.92 -7.17
N MET A 6 -17.36 -7.69 -6.62
CA MET A 6 -17.05 -8.72 -5.61
C MET A 6 -16.09 -9.77 -6.16
N ALA A 7 -16.30 -10.24 -7.39
CA ALA A 7 -15.39 -11.19 -8.04
C ALA A 7 -13.99 -10.61 -8.24
N LEU A 8 -13.89 -9.35 -8.69
CA LEU A 8 -12.61 -8.66 -8.86
C LEU A 8 -11.86 -8.49 -7.54
N LEU A 9 -12.54 -8.03 -6.48
CA LEU A 9 -11.93 -7.82 -5.17
C LEU A 9 -11.50 -9.16 -4.55
N ASN A 10 -12.30 -10.21 -4.67
CA ASN A 10 -11.89 -11.56 -4.24
C ASN A 10 -10.63 -12.03 -5.01
N GLN A 11 -10.58 -11.81 -6.32
CA GLN A 11 -9.39 -12.13 -7.10
C GLN A 11 -8.14 -11.38 -6.58
N LYS A 12 -8.30 -10.12 -6.13
CA LYS A 12 -7.17 -9.37 -5.55
C LYS A 12 -6.70 -9.94 -4.22
N LEU A 13 -7.62 -10.43 -3.39
CA LEU A 13 -7.26 -11.11 -2.15
C LEU A 13 -6.57 -12.47 -2.39
N GLU A 14 -7.05 -13.24 -3.37
CA GLU A 14 -6.49 -14.57 -3.67
C GLU A 14 -5.13 -14.51 -4.40
N LYS A 15 -4.98 -13.57 -5.34
CA LYS A 15 -3.84 -13.54 -6.27
C LYS A 15 -2.94 -12.31 -6.12
N GLY A 16 -3.34 -11.36 -5.29
CA GLY A 16 -2.68 -10.07 -5.17
C GLY A 16 -2.84 -9.20 -6.42
N PHE A 17 -2.07 -8.12 -6.43
CA PHE A 17 -1.95 -7.23 -7.58
C PHE A 17 -0.78 -7.67 -8.44
N PHE A 18 -0.99 -7.82 -9.74
CA PHE A 18 0.05 -8.25 -10.67
C PHE A 18 1.28 -7.33 -10.63
N GLU A 19 1.08 -6.04 -10.53
CA GLU A 19 2.13 -5.02 -10.45
C GLU A 19 2.20 -4.38 -9.05
N PHE A 20 1.92 -5.16 -7.99
CA PHE A 20 2.13 -4.68 -6.63
C PHE A 20 3.61 -4.29 -6.43
N ASN A 21 3.84 -3.26 -5.65
CA ASN A 21 5.16 -2.67 -5.43
C ASN A 21 5.80 -2.06 -6.70
N ALA A 22 5.04 -1.85 -7.76
CA ALA A 22 5.51 -1.20 -8.98
C ALA A 22 5.31 0.31 -8.92
N ASP A 23 6.33 1.06 -9.34
CA ASP A 23 6.22 2.50 -9.53
C ASP A 23 5.94 2.80 -11.02
N PRO A 24 4.90 3.58 -11.38
CA PRO A 24 3.88 4.25 -10.54
C PRO A 24 2.56 3.47 -10.37
N TYR A 25 2.45 2.27 -10.92
CA TYR A 25 1.17 1.57 -11.11
C TYR A 25 0.45 1.21 -9.81
N SER A 26 1.20 0.88 -8.77
CA SER A 26 0.61 0.58 -7.47
C SER A 26 -0.11 1.80 -6.86
N GLY A 27 0.41 3.01 -7.08
CA GLY A 27 -0.25 4.25 -6.67
C GLY A 27 -1.64 4.41 -7.31
N TYR A 28 -1.75 4.18 -8.62
CA TYR A 28 -3.04 4.21 -9.32
C TYR A 28 -4.02 3.16 -8.79
N SER A 29 -3.55 1.94 -8.52
CA SER A 29 -4.40 0.88 -7.98
C SER A 29 -4.94 1.22 -6.59
N ILE A 30 -4.10 1.75 -5.70
CA ILE A 30 -4.52 2.16 -4.35
C ILE A 30 -5.47 3.36 -4.42
N THR A 31 -5.18 4.34 -5.26
CA THR A 31 -6.07 5.49 -5.46
C THR A 31 -7.45 5.07 -5.96
N ALA A 32 -7.52 4.14 -6.92
CA ALA A 32 -8.77 3.59 -7.40
C ALA A 32 -9.54 2.86 -6.28
N LEU A 33 -8.87 2.07 -5.44
CA LEU A 33 -9.48 1.42 -4.28
C LEU A 33 -10.00 2.42 -3.25
N LEU A 34 -9.22 3.45 -2.92
CA LEU A 34 -9.64 4.51 -1.99
C LEU A 34 -10.86 5.29 -2.53
N THR A 35 -10.84 5.64 -3.82
CA THR A 35 -11.97 6.27 -4.48
C THR A 35 -13.21 5.38 -4.42
N PHE A 36 -13.04 4.10 -4.74
CA PHE A 36 -14.14 3.15 -4.73
C PHE A 36 -14.68 2.92 -3.32
N HIS A 37 -13.81 2.77 -2.33
CA HIS A 37 -14.18 2.66 -0.92
C HIS A 37 -15.00 3.86 -0.45
N THR A 38 -14.57 5.06 -0.79
CA THR A 38 -15.20 6.31 -0.32
C THR A 38 -16.56 6.54 -0.95
N PHE A 39 -16.71 6.27 -2.24
CA PHE A 39 -17.91 6.65 -3.01
C PHE A 39 -18.84 5.47 -3.36
N CYS A 40 -18.50 4.23 -3.01
CA CYS A 40 -19.36 3.09 -3.25
C CYS A 40 -20.50 3.02 -2.22
N HIS A 41 -21.73 3.00 -2.69
CA HIS A 41 -22.93 2.89 -1.84
C HIS A 41 -23.29 1.41 -1.49
N ALA A 42 -22.72 0.42 -2.18
CA ALA A 42 -23.00 -0.98 -1.92
C ALA A 42 -22.17 -1.47 -0.71
N ALA A 43 -22.80 -1.59 0.46
CA ALA A 43 -22.13 -1.90 1.73
C ALA A 43 -21.22 -3.15 1.66
N GLN A 44 -21.68 -4.24 1.01
CA GLN A 44 -20.88 -5.46 0.86
C GLN A 44 -19.62 -5.24 0.03
N VAL A 45 -19.71 -4.44 -1.04
CA VAL A 45 -18.59 -4.11 -1.91
C VAL A 45 -17.62 -3.20 -1.18
N LYS A 46 -18.13 -2.21 -0.45
CA LYS A 46 -17.32 -1.31 0.39
C LYS A 46 -16.55 -2.11 1.46
N ALA A 47 -17.22 -3.00 2.19
CA ALA A 47 -16.58 -3.85 3.19
C ALA A 47 -15.47 -4.75 2.58
N LYS A 48 -15.72 -5.34 1.42
CA LYS A 48 -14.70 -6.12 0.72
C LYS A 48 -13.52 -5.27 0.26
N CYS A 49 -13.79 -4.05 -0.20
CA CYS A 49 -12.74 -3.10 -0.56
C CYS A 49 -11.86 -2.72 0.64
N THR A 50 -12.46 -2.55 1.83
CA THR A 50 -11.71 -2.33 3.08
C THR A 50 -10.71 -3.45 3.31
N VAL A 51 -11.13 -4.72 3.22
CA VAL A 51 -10.24 -5.88 3.43
C VAL A 51 -9.08 -5.88 2.42
N VAL A 52 -9.33 -5.52 1.16
CA VAL A 52 -8.27 -5.41 0.15
C VAL A 52 -7.29 -4.27 0.50
N LEU A 53 -7.81 -3.13 0.94
CA LEU A 53 -6.97 -2.00 1.36
C LEU A 53 -6.13 -2.37 2.60
N ASP A 54 -6.72 -3.04 3.59
CA ASP A 54 -6.01 -3.49 4.80
C ASP A 54 -4.84 -4.42 4.46
N GLU A 55 -5.06 -5.37 3.53
CA GLU A 55 -3.99 -6.24 3.05
C GLU A 55 -2.88 -5.46 2.33
N VAL A 56 -3.24 -4.51 1.47
CA VAL A 56 -2.27 -3.65 0.78
C VAL A 56 -1.44 -2.84 1.77
N MET A 57 -2.09 -2.26 2.79
CA MET A 57 -1.40 -1.49 3.82
C MET A 57 -0.50 -2.37 4.69
N LEU A 58 -0.92 -3.60 5.02
CA LEU A 58 -0.10 -4.56 5.74
C LEU A 58 1.14 -4.97 4.93
N LYS A 59 0.99 -5.23 3.63
CA LYS A 59 2.13 -5.50 2.73
C LYS A 59 3.09 -4.32 2.67
N TYR A 60 2.56 -3.09 2.59
CA TYR A 60 3.40 -1.89 2.67
C TYR A 60 4.15 -1.83 4.00
N ALA A 61 3.49 -2.13 5.12
CA ALA A 61 4.12 -2.11 6.43
C ALA A 61 5.33 -3.03 6.49
N TYR A 62 5.23 -4.26 5.99
CA TYR A 62 6.36 -5.20 5.97
C TYR A 62 7.43 -4.83 4.94
N GLY A 63 7.05 -4.26 3.80
CA GLY A 63 7.96 -3.89 2.70
C GLY A 63 8.54 -2.48 2.79
N SER A 64 8.36 -1.78 3.91
CA SER A 64 8.85 -0.41 4.12
C SER A 64 9.64 -0.28 5.42
N LEU A 65 10.56 0.66 5.47
CA LEU A 65 11.25 1.09 6.69
C LEU A 65 11.30 2.63 6.69
N GLU A 66 10.95 3.27 7.81
CA GLU A 66 10.83 4.73 7.91
C GLU A 66 9.92 5.33 6.81
N LEU A 67 8.81 4.65 6.50
CA LEU A 67 7.88 5.01 5.43
C LEU A 67 8.53 5.15 4.04
N LYS A 68 9.63 4.43 3.80
CA LYS A 68 10.30 4.30 2.51
C LYS A 68 10.18 2.85 2.05
N ARG A 69 9.80 2.64 0.79
CA ARG A 69 9.69 1.28 0.24
C ARG A 69 11.02 0.71 -0.16
N TYR A 70 11.15 -0.60 0.03
CA TYR A 70 12.32 -1.40 -0.33
C TYR A 70 11.96 -2.47 -1.36
N PRO A 71 12.96 -3.00 -2.12
CA PRO A 71 12.75 -4.13 -3.01
C PRO A 71 12.13 -5.34 -2.27
N PRO A 72 11.52 -6.29 -3.00
CA PRO A 72 11.51 -6.39 -4.45
C PRO A 72 10.51 -5.45 -5.12
N PHE A 73 10.93 -4.82 -6.22
CA PHE A 73 10.06 -4.02 -7.07
C PHE A 73 9.78 -4.78 -8.36
N ARG A 74 8.53 -5.08 -8.63
CA ARG A 74 8.17 -5.88 -9.80
C ARG A 74 8.37 -5.13 -11.12
N ARG A 75 8.13 -3.83 -11.10
CA ARG A 75 8.41 -2.95 -12.22
C ARG A 75 9.02 -1.67 -11.71
N ARG A 76 10.13 -1.30 -12.31
CA ARG A 76 10.87 -0.10 -11.97
C ARG A 76 11.23 0.60 -13.27
N TYR A 77 11.06 1.91 -13.33
CA TYR A 77 11.66 2.66 -14.41
C TYR A 77 13.19 2.63 -14.27
N GLU A 78 13.88 2.13 -15.28
CA GLU A 78 15.35 2.01 -15.29
C GLU A 78 16.08 3.32 -15.03
N ARG A 79 15.43 4.44 -15.30
CA ARG A 79 15.96 5.80 -15.06
C ARG A 79 16.18 6.10 -13.58
N VAL A 80 15.53 5.39 -12.68
CA VAL A 80 15.68 5.59 -11.25
C VAL A 80 16.61 4.51 -10.70
N LYS A 81 17.91 4.74 -10.71
CA LYS A 81 18.95 3.87 -10.13
C LYS A 81 18.87 3.76 -8.59
N ARG A 82 17.74 4.09 -7.99
CA ARG A 82 17.56 4.10 -6.54
C ARG A 82 17.18 2.71 -6.05
N ARG A 83 17.79 2.30 -4.95
CA ARG A 83 17.48 1.03 -4.27
C ARG A 83 16.25 1.16 -3.35
N THR A 84 15.86 2.36 -3.01
CA THR A 84 14.72 2.67 -2.16
C THR A 84 13.92 3.82 -2.75
N PHE A 85 12.62 3.87 -2.48
CA PHE A 85 11.79 5.01 -2.82
C PHE A 85 11.61 5.91 -1.59
N THR A 86 12.17 7.11 -1.66
CA THR A 86 12.00 8.15 -0.63
C THR A 86 10.75 8.99 -0.86
N SER A 87 10.29 9.05 -2.12
CA SER A 87 9.06 9.72 -2.53
C SER A 87 8.49 8.92 -3.70
N ASP A 88 7.35 8.33 -3.50
CA ASP A 88 6.61 7.56 -4.50
C ASP A 88 5.11 7.63 -4.18
N PRO A 89 4.21 7.34 -5.14
CA PRO A 89 2.78 7.49 -4.94
C PRO A 89 2.23 6.74 -3.72
N ILE A 90 2.75 5.54 -3.43
CA ILE A 90 2.25 4.75 -2.30
C ILE A 90 2.70 5.36 -0.98
N SER A 91 3.97 5.69 -0.86
CA SER A 91 4.50 6.30 0.37
C SER A 91 3.82 7.63 0.66
N ASP A 92 3.53 8.43 -0.38
CA ASP A 92 2.81 9.69 -0.23
C ASP A 92 1.35 9.46 0.23
N ILE A 93 0.65 8.47 -0.35
CA ILE A 93 -0.70 8.05 0.10
C ILE A 93 -0.68 7.63 1.58
N VAL A 94 0.25 6.73 1.95
CA VAL A 94 0.35 6.21 3.32
C VAL A 94 0.61 7.33 4.32
N LYS A 95 1.52 8.23 4.04
CA LYS A 95 1.80 9.39 4.88
C LYS A 95 0.57 10.28 5.05
N MET A 96 -0.19 10.53 3.96
CA MET A 96 -1.44 11.29 4.04
C MET A 96 -2.50 10.59 4.90
N LEU A 97 -2.65 9.27 4.79
CA LEU A 97 -3.57 8.50 5.63
C LEU A 97 -3.15 8.53 7.10
N LEU A 98 -1.86 8.33 7.40
CA LEU A 98 -1.33 8.37 8.77
C LEU A 98 -1.43 9.76 9.41
N SER A 99 -1.22 10.82 8.64
CA SER A 99 -1.30 12.20 9.15
C SER A 99 -2.67 12.56 9.71
N LYS A 100 -3.72 11.94 9.21
CA LYS A 100 -5.10 12.15 9.71
C LYS A 100 -5.32 11.60 11.12
N GLU A 101 -4.56 10.58 11.50
CA GLU A 101 -4.86 9.77 12.70
C GLU A 101 -3.81 9.97 13.80
N MET A 102 -2.56 10.12 13.43
CA MET A 102 -1.44 10.01 14.37
C MET A 102 -0.62 11.28 14.51
N GLN A 103 -1.05 12.41 13.95
CA GLN A 103 -0.29 13.66 13.92
C GLN A 103 1.18 13.47 13.48
N VAL A 104 1.41 12.46 12.65
CA VAL A 104 2.72 12.24 12.05
C VAL A 104 3.06 13.47 11.23
N ASP A 105 4.21 14.05 11.47
CA ASP A 105 4.69 15.19 10.69
C ASP A 105 4.78 14.76 9.21
N ALA A 106 3.70 15.03 8.50
CA ALA A 106 3.61 14.83 7.07
C ALA A 106 4.26 16.02 6.35
N SER A 107 5.50 16.38 6.70
CA SER A 107 6.33 17.29 5.91
C SER A 107 6.62 16.70 4.52
N VAL A 108 5.64 15.96 4.01
CA VAL A 108 5.61 15.41 2.68
C VAL A 108 5.25 16.54 1.75
N GLN A 109 6.26 17.02 1.03
CA GLN A 109 5.97 17.72 -0.20
C GLN A 109 5.80 16.66 -1.30
N PRO A 110 4.55 16.27 -1.62
CA PRO A 110 4.33 15.30 -2.67
C PRO A 110 4.90 15.89 -3.96
N THR A 111 5.58 15.08 -4.72
CA THR A 111 6.04 15.53 -6.04
C THR A 111 4.81 15.93 -6.87
N ARG A 112 4.99 16.90 -7.76
CA ARG A 112 3.91 17.48 -8.59
C ARG A 112 3.04 16.41 -9.28
N HIS A 113 3.61 15.24 -9.54
CA HIS A 113 2.93 14.12 -10.18
C HIS A 113 2.05 13.27 -9.22
N HIS A 114 2.16 13.47 -7.90
CA HIS A 114 1.46 12.66 -6.90
C HIS A 114 0.29 13.39 -6.21
N TYR A 115 0.04 14.65 -6.52
CA TYR A 115 -1.00 15.44 -5.84
C TYR A 115 -2.38 14.80 -5.88
N HIS A 116 -2.78 14.21 -7.01
CA HIS A 116 -4.08 13.56 -7.14
C HIS A 116 -4.21 12.34 -6.23
N HIS A 117 -3.15 11.57 -6.03
CA HIS A 117 -3.13 10.44 -5.09
C HIS A 117 -3.30 10.92 -3.65
N CYS A 118 -2.57 11.97 -3.27
CA CYS A 118 -2.66 12.58 -1.95
C CYS A 118 -4.05 13.18 -1.68
N LEU A 119 -4.63 13.85 -2.67
CA LEU A 119 -5.98 14.42 -2.55
C LEU A 119 -7.02 13.33 -2.28
N ILE A 120 -7.00 12.23 -3.02
CA ILE A 120 -7.92 11.09 -2.79
C ILE A 120 -7.67 10.47 -1.41
N ALA A 121 -6.43 10.32 -0.99
CA ALA A 121 -6.11 9.82 0.35
C ALA A 121 -6.68 10.73 1.45
N LEU A 122 -6.61 12.06 1.28
CA LEU A 122 -7.18 13.03 2.21
C LEU A 122 -8.71 13.01 2.25
N LEU A 123 -9.36 12.83 1.11
CA LEU A 123 -10.84 12.79 1.00
C LEU A 123 -11.43 11.44 1.45
N SER A 124 -10.63 10.37 1.43
CA SER A 124 -11.11 9.03 1.78
C SER A 124 -11.50 8.92 3.25
N ASP A 125 -12.56 8.18 3.54
CA ASP A 125 -12.98 7.77 4.88
C ASP A 125 -12.28 6.48 5.36
N TYR A 126 -11.45 5.87 4.52
CA TYR A 126 -10.63 4.73 4.90
C TYR A 126 -9.62 5.09 6.01
N ARG A 127 -9.45 4.17 6.95
CA ARG A 127 -8.48 4.25 8.04
C ARG A 127 -7.57 3.03 8.00
N ILE A 128 -6.27 3.26 8.15
CA ILE A 128 -5.30 2.16 8.29
C ILE A 128 -5.56 1.49 9.65
N PRO A 129 -5.68 0.14 9.72
CA PRO A 129 -5.81 -0.53 11.01
C PRO A 129 -4.66 -0.15 11.97
N GLU A 130 -4.99 0.12 13.23
CA GLU A 130 -4.04 0.62 14.23
C GLU A 130 -2.78 -0.25 14.35
N ALA A 131 -2.95 -1.57 14.40
CA ALA A 131 -1.83 -2.50 14.44
C ALA A 131 -0.91 -2.38 13.21
N THR A 132 -1.50 -2.16 12.03
CA THR A 132 -0.74 -1.96 10.79
C THR A 132 0.00 -0.62 10.80
N ALA A 133 -0.66 0.45 11.26
CA ALA A 133 -0.03 1.76 11.42
C ALA A 133 1.14 1.72 12.40
N HIS A 134 0.95 1.03 13.54
CA HIS A 134 2.05 0.78 14.48
C HIS A 134 3.22 0.03 13.84
N LEU A 135 2.95 -1.01 13.07
CA LEU A 135 3.98 -1.78 12.36
C LEU A 135 4.72 -0.93 11.32
N MET A 136 4.04 0.02 10.67
CA MET A 136 4.68 0.96 9.74
C MET A 136 5.68 1.88 10.42
N LEU A 137 5.36 2.33 11.64
CA LEU A 137 6.12 3.33 12.36
C LEU A 137 7.17 2.71 13.33
N HIS A 138 6.88 1.55 13.90
CA HIS A 138 7.64 0.94 14.97
C HIS A 138 7.84 -0.56 14.75
N LYS A 139 8.95 -0.93 14.15
CA LYS A 139 9.34 -2.33 13.96
C LYS A 139 10.22 -2.80 15.11
N LYS A 140 9.61 -3.18 16.24
CA LYS A 140 10.35 -3.55 17.46
C LYS A 140 11.04 -4.92 17.36
N GLU A 141 10.49 -5.84 16.57
CA GLU A 141 10.96 -7.22 16.50
C GLU A 141 11.41 -7.57 15.08
N ASN A 142 12.35 -8.52 15.01
CA ASN A 142 12.74 -9.08 13.72
C ASN A 142 11.62 -9.97 13.17
N TYR A 143 11.39 -9.89 11.88
CA TYR A 143 10.37 -10.66 11.20
C TYR A 143 10.86 -11.22 9.87
N MET A 144 10.21 -12.27 9.43
CA MET A 144 10.27 -12.76 8.07
C MET A 144 8.85 -13.06 7.60
N VAL A 145 8.48 -12.47 6.48
CA VAL A 145 7.16 -12.70 5.86
C VAL A 145 7.32 -13.04 4.39
N GLN A 146 6.43 -13.88 3.90
CA GLN A 146 6.34 -14.24 2.50
C GLN A 146 4.90 -14.09 2.03
N TYR A 147 4.72 -13.40 0.91
CA TYR A 147 3.45 -13.24 0.21
C TYR A 147 3.48 -13.96 -1.12
N GLY A 148 2.30 -14.33 -1.62
CA GLY A 148 2.16 -14.92 -2.94
C GLY A 148 2.49 -16.40 -2.95
N HIS A 149 1.54 -17.21 -2.53
CA HIS A 149 1.62 -18.67 -2.62
C HIS A 149 0.92 -19.16 -3.88
N GLY A 150 1.59 -19.98 -4.66
CA GLY A 150 1.02 -20.68 -5.80
C GLY A 150 1.56 -20.27 -7.17
N LYS A 151 1.20 -21.06 -8.19
CA LYS A 151 1.79 -21.01 -9.55
C LYS A 151 1.65 -19.68 -10.30
N ARG A 152 0.76 -18.79 -9.85
CA ARG A 152 0.47 -17.51 -10.55
C ARG A 152 0.58 -16.27 -9.66
N ALA A 153 0.82 -16.44 -8.37
CA ALA A 153 1.03 -15.31 -7.47
C ALA A 153 2.51 -14.92 -7.47
N PRO A 154 2.83 -13.63 -7.60
CA PRO A 154 4.22 -13.18 -7.45
C PRO A 154 4.67 -13.45 -6.01
N GLY A 155 5.76 -14.19 -5.85
CA GLY A 155 6.40 -14.35 -4.56
C GLY A 155 7.09 -13.05 -4.16
N GLU A 156 6.78 -12.56 -2.98
CA GLU A 156 7.48 -11.47 -2.32
C GLU A 156 7.90 -11.97 -0.94
N ALA A 157 9.14 -11.75 -0.55
CA ALA A 157 9.62 -12.07 0.78
C ALA A 157 10.33 -10.86 1.37
N TYR A 158 10.09 -10.61 2.66
CA TYR A 158 10.75 -9.55 3.40
C TYR A 158 11.28 -10.09 4.71
N SER A 159 12.52 -9.77 5.03
CA SER A 159 13.10 -9.93 6.36
C SER A 159 13.51 -8.57 6.88
N GLY A 160 13.01 -8.20 8.04
CA GLY A 160 13.22 -6.86 8.55
C GLY A 160 13.20 -6.79 10.07
N GLY A 161 13.48 -5.62 10.58
CA GLY A 161 13.49 -5.26 11.99
C GLY A 161 13.59 -3.75 12.16
N GLU A 162 13.98 -3.31 13.35
CA GLU A 162 14.04 -1.88 13.68
C GLU A 162 14.95 -1.07 12.74
N LYS A 163 16.09 -1.65 12.34
CA LYS A 163 17.15 -0.93 11.63
C LYS A 163 17.53 -1.52 10.27
N PHE A 164 16.83 -2.56 9.81
CA PHE A 164 17.13 -3.19 8.54
C PHE A 164 15.88 -3.70 7.84
N LEU A 165 15.95 -3.77 6.52
CA LEU A 165 14.93 -4.39 5.68
C LEU A 165 15.60 -4.96 4.43
N ILE A 166 15.37 -6.24 4.19
CA ILE A 166 15.83 -7.01 3.02
C ILE A 166 14.61 -7.63 2.36
N GLY A 167 14.53 -7.52 1.04
CA GLY A 167 13.48 -8.13 0.24
C GLY A 167 14.02 -8.73 -1.05
#